data_c6edd79f0c785ae71d067c19e922b007
#
_entry.id   c6edd79f0c785ae71d067c19e922b007
#
_cell.length_a   1.000
_cell.length_b   1.000
_cell.length_c   1.000
_cell.angle_alpha   90.00
_cell.angle_beta   90.00
_cell.angle_gamma   90.00
#
_symmetry.space_group_name_H-M   'P 1'
#
loop_
_entity.id
_entity.type
_entity.pdbx_description
1 polymer ?
#
loop_
_entity_poly.entity_id
_entity_poly.type
_entity_poly.pdbx_seq_one_letter_code
_entity_poly.pdbx_strand_id
1 'polypeptide(L)'
;MEKELEEYGLSPKEVKVYVACLKLGTSTANRLSASTDLRRSTTYDILESLKAKGLIGSFIRDKKHYFQAAEPADLLELLHQKEVTIQKVLPELEALKVMTVEKPKVRLFEGTRGVTTMLEELYQEKELLIYGSAQKAFEGLKHIPESLAFRRAQLKIRARMIFERSKYAWYRIKDPQIKKVTEMRFLEVMRKCPSVTWIGGNQVGIVTLDKELVGVHIVNPEIAQTQRLAFESFWKQAKK
;
A
#
# COMPACT_ATOMS: atom_id res chain seq x y z
N MET A 1 -0.95 -4.74 -29.98
CA MET A 1 0.36 -5.43 -30.21
C MET A 1 1.55 -4.47 -30.07
N GLU A 2 1.62 -3.34 -30.84
CA GLU A 2 2.79 -2.43 -30.73
C GLU A 2 2.86 -1.75 -29.36
N LYS A 3 1.75 -1.25 -28.83
CA LYS A 3 1.65 -0.64 -27.51
C LYS A 3 2.09 -1.58 -26.38
N GLU A 4 1.67 -2.82 -26.43
CA GLU A 4 2.02 -3.83 -25.44
C GLU A 4 3.52 -4.17 -25.46
N LEU A 5 4.15 -4.12 -26.65
CA LEU A 5 5.60 -4.27 -26.75
C LEU A 5 6.35 -3.01 -26.26
N GLU A 6 5.77 -1.82 -26.40
CA GLU A 6 6.30 -0.60 -25.79
C GLU A 6 6.20 -0.65 -24.26
N GLU A 7 5.08 -1.12 -23.71
CA GLU A 7 4.90 -1.35 -22.27
C GLU A 7 5.88 -2.42 -21.73
N TYR A 8 6.22 -3.43 -22.55
CA TYR A 8 7.28 -4.39 -22.22
C TYR A 8 8.66 -3.72 -22.09
N GLY A 9 8.88 -2.55 -22.66
CA GLY A 9 10.12 -1.77 -22.59
C GLY A 9 10.92 -1.70 -23.89
N LEU A 10 10.25 -1.86 -25.02
CA LEU A 10 10.82 -1.60 -26.34
C LEU A 10 10.51 -0.18 -26.80
N SER A 11 11.48 0.50 -27.37
CA SER A 11 11.21 1.77 -28.07
C SER A 11 10.38 1.53 -29.34
N PRO A 12 9.64 2.54 -29.86
CA PRO A 12 8.85 2.39 -31.08
C PRO A 12 9.66 1.90 -32.30
N LYS A 13 10.94 2.27 -32.37
CA LYS A 13 11.84 1.79 -33.44
C LYS A 13 12.25 0.33 -33.24
N GLU A 14 12.48 -0.08 -31.99
CA GLU A 14 12.77 -1.49 -31.65
C GLU A 14 11.57 -2.39 -31.97
N VAL A 15 10.36 -1.93 -31.66
CA VAL A 15 9.12 -2.66 -32.00
C VAL A 15 9.03 -2.88 -33.49
N LYS A 16 9.27 -1.84 -34.33
CA LYS A 16 9.24 -1.97 -35.79
C LYS A 16 10.25 -3.00 -36.29
N VAL A 17 11.48 -2.97 -35.80
CA VAL A 17 12.54 -3.90 -36.24
C VAL A 17 12.26 -5.32 -35.77
N TYR A 18 11.82 -5.49 -34.52
CA TYR A 18 11.47 -6.81 -33.97
C TYR A 18 10.33 -7.46 -34.73
N VAL A 19 9.25 -6.72 -35.02
CA VAL A 19 8.11 -7.21 -35.80
C VAL A 19 8.53 -7.52 -37.25
N ALA A 20 9.41 -6.72 -37.83
CA ALA A 20 9.97 -7.01 -39.16
C ALA A 20 10.81 -8.30 -39.14
N CYS A 21 11.62 -8.54 -38.11
CA CYS A 21 12.37 -9.78 -37.96
C CYS A 21 11.43 -10.99 -37.84
N LEU A 22 10.34 -10.91 -37.09
CA LEU A 22 9.35 -11.97 -36.98
C LEU A 22 8.68 -12.28 -38.33
N LYS A 23 8.31 -11.22 -39.10
CA LYS A 23 7.65 -11.38 -40.38
C LYS A 23 8.56 -11.93 -41.48
N LEU A 24 9.81 -11.50 -41.51
CA LEU A 24 10.77 -11.84 -42.58
C LEU A 24 11.57 -13.11 -42.24
N GLY A 25 11.50 -13.60 -41.01
CA GLY A 25 12.35 -14.67 -40.53
C GLY A 25 13.83 -14.26 -40.56
N THR A 26 14.73 -15.23 -40.80
CA THR A 26 16.17 -14.97 -40.92
C THR A 26 16.47 -13.96 -42.00
N SER A 27 17.01 -12.81 -41.66
CA SER A 27 17.21 -11.70 -42.57
C SER A 27 18.48 -10.91 -42.31
N THR A 28 19.01 -10.25 -43.34
CA THR A 28 20.15 -9.33 -43.17
C THR A 28 19.67 -7.95 -42.72
N ALA A 29 20.56 -7.15 -42.10
CA ALA A 29 20.26 -5.78 -41.69
C ALA A 29 19.79 -4.90 -42.86
N ASN A 30 20.30 -5.12 -44.05
CA ASN A 30 19.86 -4.39 -45.25
C ASN A 30 18.40 -4.65 -45.61
N ARG A 31 17.95 -5.91 -45.52
CA ARG A 31 16.57 -6.29 -45.79
C ARG A 31 15.62 -5.74 -44.69
N LEU A 32 16.07 -5.76 -43.44
CA LEU A 32 15.32 -5.18 -42.32
C LEU A 32 15.23 -3.62 -42.45
N SER A 33 16.34 -2.96 -42.76
CA SER A 33 16.36 -1.53 -43.01
C SER A 33 15.37 -1.13 -44.11
N ALA A 34 15.36 -1.85 -45.24
CA ALA A 34 14.41 -1.58 -46.33
C ALA A 34 12.95 -1.82 -45.93
N SER A 35 12.67 -2.82 -45.09
CA SER A 35 11.29 -3.15 -44.67
C SER A 35 10.75 -2.23 -43.59
N THR A 36 11.60 -1.53 -42.83
CA THR A 36 11.21 -0.66 -41.71
C THR A 36 11.34 0.83 -42.06
N ASP A 37 11.85 1.16 -43.25
CA ASP A 37 12.16 2.54 -43.68
C ASP A 37 13.09 3.26 -42.69
N LEU A 38 14.02 2.52 -42.10
CA LEU A 38 15.05 3.04 -41.20
C LEU A 38 16.42 3.07 -41.91
N ARG A 39 17.25 4.04 -41.56
CA ARG A 39 18.63 4.08 -42.03
C ARG A 39 19.39 2.83 -41.60
N ARG A 40 20.27 2.32 -42.45
CA ARG A 40 21.05 1.10 -42.17
C ARG A 40 21.85 1.16 -40.86
N SER A 41 22.52 2.28 -40.55
CA SER A 41 23.22 2.47 -39.29
C SER A 41 22.27 2.34 -38.09
N THR A 42 21.15 3.05 -38.11
CA THR A 42 20.12 2.98 -37.08
C THR A 42 19.57 1.55 -36.91
N THR A 43 19.41 0.81 -38.00
CA THR A 43 18.94 -0.59 -37.94
C THR A 43 19.95 -1.48 -37.23
N TYR A 44 21.26 -1.29 -37.49
CA TYR A 44 22.30 -2.02 -36.77
C TYR A 44 22.31 -1.70 -35.26
N ASP A 45 22.20 -0.44 -34.88
CA ASP A 45 22.13 -0.04 -33.47
C ASP A 45 20.94 -0.69 -32.75
N ILE A 46 19.78 -0.71 -33.40
CA ILE A 46 18.57 -1.34 -32.90
C ILE A 46 18.74 -2.86 -32.79
N LEU A 47 19.32 -3.50 -33.79
CA LEU A 47 19.56 -4.95 -33.79
C LEU A 47 20.52 -5.34 -32.63
N GLU A 48 21.57 -4.56 -32.38
CA GLU A 48 22.45 -4.82 -31.22
C GLU A 48 21.71 -4.57 -29.89
N SER A 49 20.86 -3.55 -29.80
CA SER A 49 20.02 -3.32 -28.61
C SER A 49 19.06 -4.48 -28.37
N LEU A 50 18.35 -4.95 -29.40
CA LEU A 50 17.43 -6.08 -29.30
C LEU A 50 18.14 -7.40 -28.96
N LYS A 51 19.38 -7.57 -29.46
CA LYS A 51 20.24 -8.70 -29.15
C LYS A 51 20.68 -8.66 -27.67
N ALA A 52 21.06 -7.49 -27.15
CA ALA A 52 21.37 -7.32 -25.75
C ALA A 52 20.17 -7.60 -24.83
N LYS A 53 18.96 -7.36 -25.32
CA LYS A 53 17.69 -7.70 -24.64
C LYS A 53 17.29 -9.17 -24.80
N GLY A 54 18.04 -9.98 -25.57
CA GLY A 54 17.75 -11.39 -25.82
C GLY A 54 16.61 -11.66 -26.81
N LEU A 55 16.14 -10.63 -27.51
CA LEU A 55 15.00 -10.72 -28.43
C LEU A 55 15.39 -11.06 -29.87
N ILE A 56 16.66 -10.93 -30.21
CA ILE A 56 17.21 -11.26 -31.52
C ILE A 56 18.51 -12.03 -31.36
N GLY A 57 18.65 -13.14 -32.10
CA GLY A 57 19.91 -13.83 -32.31
C GLY A 57 20.61 -13.36 -33.59
N SER A 58 21.94 -13.52 -33.68
CA SER A 58 22.69 -13.24 -34.90
C SER A 58 23.70 -14.34 -35.20
N PHE A 59 23.91 -14.64 -36.47
CA PHE A 59 24.91 -15.60 -36.94
C PHE A 59 25.48 -15.16 -38.28
N ILE A 60 26.63 -15.73 -38.65
CA ILE A 60 27.30 -15.44 -39.91
C ILE A 60 27.10 -16.64 -40.83
N ARG A 61 26.63 -16.41 -42.06
CA ARG A 61 26.54 -17.37 -43.14
C ARG A 61 27.00 -16.74 -44.43
N ASP A 62 27.85 -17.40 -45.18
CA ASP A 62 28.40 -16.94 -46.45
C ASP A 62 28.98 -15.52 -46.38
N LYS A 63 29.77 -15.24 -45.34
CA LYS A 63 30.36 -13.91 -45.01
C LYS A 63 29.34 -12.79 -44.80
N LYS A 64 28.08 -13.11 -44.57
CA LYS A 64 27.02 -12.14 -44.28
C LYS A 64 26.45 -12.36 -42.91
N HIS A 65 26.12 -11.25 -42.21
CA HIS A 65 25.44 -11.27 -40.93
C HIS A 65 23.92 -11.43 -41.10
N TYR A 66 23.38 -12.43 -40.46
CA TYR A 66 21.94 -12.70 -40.42
C TYR A 66 21.44 -12.50 -39.00
N PHE A 67 20.22 -12.04 -38.90
CA PHE A 67 19.48 -11.79 -37.67
C PHE A 67 18.18 -12.55 -37.69
N GLN A 68 17.79 -13.10 -36.55
CA GLN A 68 16.56 -13.85 -36.38
C GLN A 68 15.94 -13.48 -35.05
N ALA A 69 14.62 -13.19 -35.04
CA ALA A 69 13.90 -12.98 -33.80
C ALA A 69 13.84 -14.27 -32.97
N ALA A 70 13.95 -14.14 -31.66
CA ALA A 70 13.60 -15.18 -30.71
C ALA A 70 12.11 -15.51 -30.82
N GLU A 71 11.72 -16.68 -30.34
CA GLU A 71 10.31 -17.06 -30.32
C GLU A 71 9.49 -16.09 -29.46
N PRO A 72 8.28 -15.67 -29.87
CA PRO A 72 7.46 -14.77 -29.08
C PRO A 72 7.17 -15.26 -27.64
N ALA A 73 7.17 -16.57 -27.42
CA ALA A 73 7.03 -17.16 -26.09
C ALA A 73 8.19 -16.82 -25.15
N ASP A 74 9.39 -16.56 -25.69
CA ASP A 74 10.58 -16.24 -24.91
C ASP A 74 10.45 -14.88 -24.23
N LEU A 75 9.56 -13.99 -24.69
CA LEU A 75 9.24 -12.73 -24.01
C LEU A 75 8.76 -12.93 -22.56
N LEU A 76 7.97 -13.97 -22.32
CA LEU A 76 7.49 -14.31 -20.98
C LEU A 76 8.62 -14.85 -20.10
N GLU A 77 9.49 -15.67 -20.66
CA GLU A 77 10.64 -16.21 -19.95
C GLU A 77 11.62 -15.09 -19.55
N LEU A 78 11.88 -14.14 -20.46
CA LEU A 78 12.72 -12.97 -20.19
C LEU A 78 12.12 -12.05 -19.10
N LEU A 79 10.79 -11.89 -19.08
CA LEU A 79 10.10 -11.17 -17.99
C LEU A 79 10.26 -11.89 -16.66
N HIS A 80 10.07 -13.21 -16.63
CA HIS A 80 10.24 -13.99 -15.42
C HIS A 80 11.68 -13.92 -14.87
N GLN A 81 12.68 -13.97 -15.73
CA GLN A 81 14.08 -13.81 -15.33
C GLN A 81 14.35 -12.43 -14.71
N LYS A 82 13.75 -11.36 -15.29
CA LYS A 82 13.84 -10.01 -14.70
C LYS A 82 13.15 -9.93 -13.34
N GLU A 83 11.98 -10.53 -13.19
CA GLU A 83 11.25 -10.61 -11.92
C GLU A 83 12.10 -11.28 -10.84
N VAL A 84 12.66 -12.47 -11.13
CA VAL A 84 13.54 -13.19 -10.20
C VAL A 84 14.78 -12.35 -9.83
N THR A 85 15.33 -11.60 -10.78
CA THR A 85 16.46 -10.73 -10.52
C THR A 85 16.10 -9.58 -9.56
N ILE A 86 14.95 -8.95 -9.77
CA ILE A 86 14.46 -7.89 -8.87
C ILE A 86 14.10 -8.44 -7.50
N GLN A 87 13.46 -9.62 -7.42
CA GLN A 87 13.14 -10.26 -6.15
C GLN A 87 14.38 -10.49 -5.27
N LYS A 88 15.54 -10.81 -5.86
CA LYS A 88 16.80 -11.02 -5.13
C LYS A 88 17.33 -9.74 -4.49
N VAL A 89 17.20 -8.60 -5.14
CA VAL A 89 17.72 -7.32 -4.64
C VAL A 89 16.68 -6.53 -3.85
N LEU A 90 15.41 -6.92 -3.87
CA LEU A 90 14.34 -6.24 -3.18
C LEU A 90 14.59 -6.09 -1.66
N PRO A 91 15.06 -7.12 -0.92
CA PRO A 91 15.37 -6.97 0.50
C PRO A 91 16.45 -5.92 0.78
N GLU A 92 17.47 -5.82 -0.08
CA GLU A 92 18.55 -4.82 0.05
C GLU A 92 18.01 -3.41 -0.19
N LEU A 93 17.15 -3.24 -1.20
CA LEU A 93 16.49 -1.96 -1.48
C LEU A 93 15.55 -1.55 -0.35
N GLU A 94 14.82 -2.50 0.25
CA GLU A 94 13.98 -2.26 1.41
C GLU A 94 14.82 -1.87 2.64
N ALA A 95 15.96 -2.52 2.87
CA ALA A 95 16.90 -2.15 3.94
C ALA A 95 17.45 -0.72 3.78
N LEU A 96 17.76 -0.30 2.57
CA LEU A 96 18.16 1.09 2.29
C LEU A 96 17.06 2.11 2.60
N LYS A 97 15.80 1.74 2.40
CA LYS A 97 14.65 2.59 2.71
C LYS A 97 14.47 2.82 4.22
N VAL A 98 14.81 1.82 5.04
CA VAL A 98 14.73 1.92 6.51
C VAL A 98 15.80 2.87 7.08
N MET A 99 16.90 3.11 6.38
CA MET A 99 17.93 4.10 6.79
C MET A 99 17.50 5.56 6.59
N THR A 100 16.46 5.83 5.82
CA THR A 100 15.84 7.14 5.76
C THR A 100 14.86 7.23 6.94
N VAL A 101 15.09 8.17 7.87
CA VAL A 101 14.13 8.50 8.95
C VAL A 101 12.73 8.53 8.35
N GLU A 102 11.90 7.53 8.67
CA GLU A 102 10.55 7.45 8.11
C GLU A 102 9.79 8.71 8.52
N LYS A 103 9.60 9.61 7.55
CA LYS A 103 8.70 10.74 7.77
C LYS A 103 7.34 10.20 8.21
N PRO A 104 6.71 10.80 9.22
CA PRO A 104 5.38 10.40 9.63
C PRO A 104 4.44 10.33 8.43
N LYS A 105 3.82 9.19 8.19
CA LYS A 105 2.77 9.07 7.16
C LYS A 105 1.49 9.60 7.77
N VAL A 106 1.01 10.73 7.26
CA VAL A 106 -0.25 11.34 7.70
C VAL A 106 -1.24 11.27 6.56
N ARG A 107 -2.44 10.75 6.85
CA ARG A 107 -3.55 10.66 5.90
C ARG A 107 -4.80 11.27 6.51
N LEU A 108 -5.57 11.98 5.71
CA LEU A 108 -6.87 12.50 6.06
C LEU A 108 -7.98 11.61 5.49
N PHE A 109 -9.01 11.40 6.28
CA PHE A 109 -10.18 10.62 5.92
C PHE A 109 -11.44 11.43 6.23
N GLU A 110 -12.26 11.67 5.22
CA GLU A 110 -13.46 12.49 5.34
C GLU A 110 -14.73 11.64 5.29
N GLY A 111 -15.72 12.07 6.05
CA GLY A 111 -17.02 11.42 6.10
C GLY A 111 -17.02 10.02 6.72
N THR A 112 -18.21 9.45 6.79
CA THR A 112 -18.44 8.14 7.46
C THR A 112 -17.62 7.00 6.84
N ARG A 113 -17.57 6.91 5.50
CA ARG A 113 -16.83 5.84 4.81
C ARG A 113 -15.33 5.96 5.04
N GLY A 114 -14.78 7.17 4.90
CA GLY A 114 -13.35 7.41 5.10
C GLY A 114 -12.92 7.05 6.52
N VAL A 115 -13.63 7.54 7.53
CA VAL A 115 -13.35 7.24 8.94
C VAL A 115 -13.50 5.74 9.23
N THR A 116 -14.49 5.06 8.65
CA THR A 116 -14.61 3.60 8.80
C THR A 116 -13.37 2.88 8.27
N THR A 117 -12.90 3.22 7.07
CA THR A 117 -11.69 2.64 6.49
C THR A 117 -10.47 2.85 7.38
N MET A 118 -10.28 4.07 7.90
CA MET A 118 -9.20 4.38 8.83
C MET A 118 -9.25 3.51 10.11
N LEU A 119 -10.43 3.35 10.69
CA LEU A 119 -10.60 2.55 11.89
C LEU A 119 -10.39 1.06 11.61
N GLU A 120 -10.76 0.56 10.43
CA GLU A 120 -10.50 -0.82 10.01
C GLU A 120 -9.00 -1.12 9.88
N GLU A 121 -8.19 -0.17 9.43
CA GLU A 121 -6.74 -0.31 9.40
C GLU A 121 -6.15 -0.41 10.81
N LEU A 122 -6.61 0.42 11.76
CA LEU A 122 -6.20 0.35 13.17
C LEU A 122 -6.59 -0.98 13.83
N TYR A 123 -7.66 -1.63 13.37
CA TYR A 123 -8.13 -2.91 13.91
C TYR A 123 -7.33 -4.13 13.43
N GLN A 124 -6.25 -3.93 12.70
CA GLN A 124 -5.27 -4.99 12.42
C GLN A 124 -4.31 -5.23 13.59
N GLU A 125 -4.31 -4.35 14.58
CA GLU A 125 -3.47 -4.43 15.76
C GLU A 125 -4.07 -5.34 16.86
N LYS A 126 -3.21 -5.97 17.66
CA LYS A 126 -3.65 -6.92 18.71
C LYS A 126 -4.30 -6.23 19.91
N GLU A 127 -3.98 -4.98 20.15
CA GLU A 127 -4.50 -4.16 21.24
C GLU A 127 -4.75 -2.72 20.77
N LEU A 128 -5.87 -2.15 21.22
CA LEU A 128 -6.25 -0.78 20.98
C LEU A 128 -6.41 -0.01 22.29
N LEU A 129 -5.87 1.20 22.34
CA LEU A 129 -6.12 2.17 23.39
C LEU A 129 -7.03 3.25 22.81
N ILE A 130 -8.13 3.53 23.51
CA ILE A 130 -9.17 4.44 23.00
C ILE A 130 -9.54 5.43 24.11
N TYR A 131 -9.53 6.72 23.82
CA TYR A 131 -9.98 7.72 24.78
C TYR A 131 -10.66 8.92 24.11
N GLY A 132 -11.56 9.55 24.85
CA GLY A 132 -12.33 10.70 24.38
C GLY A 132 -13.74 10.75 24.95
N SER A 133 -14.67 11.45 24.30
CA SER A 133 -16.07 11.50 24.74
C SER A 133 -16.89 10.37 24.13
N ALA A 134 -17.47 9.52 24.96
CA ALA A 134 -18.38 8.46 24.52
C ALA A 134 -19.68 9.03 23.94
N GLN A 135 -20.20 10.11 24.53
CA GLN A 135 -21.41 10.77 24.05
C GLN A 135 -21.19 11.35 22.64
N LYS A 136 -20.16 12.18 22.45
CA LYS A 136 -19.87 12.76 21.14
C LYS A 136 -19.56 11.69 20.10
N ALA A 137 -18.82 10.64 20.47
CA ALA A 137 -18.57 9.54 19.58
C ALA A 137 -19.85 8.77 19.18
N PHE A 138 -20.81 8.64 20.06
CA PHE A 138 -22.11 8.05 19.74
C PHE A 138 -22.90 8.93 18.76
N GLU A 139 -22.95 10.23 19.00
CA GLU A 139 -23.66 11.20 18.17
C GLU A 139 -23.01 11.36 16.78
N GLY A 140 -21.69 11.45 16.70
CA GLY A 140 -20.95 11.70 15.45
C GLY A 140 -20.75 10.45 14.59
N LEU A 141 -20.39 9.32 15.22
CA LEU A 141 -20.08 8.08 14.49
C LEU A 141 -21.32 7.19 14.24
N LYS A 142 -22.46 7.50 14.86
CA LYS A 142 -23.72 6.74 14.74
C LYS A 142 -23.50 5.21 14.82
N HIS A 143 -23.72 4.47 13.71
CA HIS A 143 -23.64 3.01 13.67
C HIS A 143 -22.22 2.43 13.49
N ILE A 144 -21.22 3.25 13.16
CA ILE A 144 -19.85 2.77 12.93
C ILE A 144 -19.28 2.01 14.15
N PRO A 145 -19.43 2.51 15.40
CA PRO A 145 -18.80 1.87 16.54
C PRO A 145 -19.32 0.45 16.85
N GLU A 146 -20.57 0.14 16.54
CA GLU A 146 -21.15 -1.18 16.83
C GLU A 146 -20.57 -2.26 15.93
N SER A 147 -20.60 -2.05 14.60
CA SER A 147 -20.08 -3.02 13.64
C SER A 147 -18.58 -3.29 13.85
N LEU A 148 -17.80 -2.24 14.11
CA LEU A 148 -16.37 -2.36 14.37
C LEU A 148 -16.09 -3.01 15.75
N ALA A 149 -16.88 -2.73 16.76
CA ALA A 149 -16.74 -3.36 18.07
C ALA A 149 -17.03 -4.87 18.01
N PHE A 150 -18.03 -5.29 17.26
CA PHE A 150 -18.32 -6.71 16.99
C PHE A 150 -17.17 -7.38 16.24
N ARG A 151 -16.70 -6.77 15.15
CA ARG A 151 -15.56 -7.29 14.38
C ARG A 151 -14.31 -7.42 15.25
N ARG A 152 -14.04 -6.44 16.10
CA ARG A 152 -12.95 -6.48 17.07
C ARG A 152 -13.09 -7.65 18.05
N ALA A 153 -14.30 -7.89 18.56
CA ALA A 153 -14.57 -8.99 19.47
C ALA A 153 -14.36 -10.36 18.80
N GLN A 154 -14.82 -10.53 17.56
CA GLN A 154 -14.60 -11.73 16.75
C GLN A 154 -13.12 -12.01 16.52
N LEU A 155 -12.34 -10.98 16.24
CA LEU A 155 -10.89 -11.04 16.05
C LEU A 155 -10.11 -11.14 17.36
N LYS A 156 -10.79 -11.14 18.54
CA LYS A 156 -10.20 -11.18 19.88
C LYS A 156 -9.20 -10.04 20.15
N ILE A 157 -9.36 -8.90 19.51
CA ILE A 157 -8.54 -7.72 19.69
C ILE A 157 -8.91 -7.06 21.02
N ARG A 158 -7.97 -6.93 21.92
CA ARG A 158 -8.19 -6.28 23.22
C ARG A 158 -8.32 -4.77 23.04
N ALA A 159 -9.14 -4.13 23.89
CA ALA A 159 -9.18 -2.68 23.99
C ALA A 159 -9.22 -2.21 25.42
N ARG A 160 -8.44 -1.16 25.72
CA ARG A 160 -8.57 -0.37 26.94
C ARG A 160 -9.18 0.97 26.57
N MET A 161 -10.27 1.35 27.24
CA MET A 161 -11.04 2.54 26.88
C MET A 161 -11.18 3.48 28.09
N ILE A 162 -11.03 4.78 27.84
CA ILE A 162 -11.27 5.83 28.83
C ILE A 162 -12.34 6.78 28.28
N PHE A 163 -13.47 6.84 28.94
CA PHE A 163 -14.59 7.70 28.59
C PHE A 163 -15.13 8.43 29.83
N GLU A 164 -16.02 9.40 29.66
CA GLU A 164 -16.84 9.92 30.75
C GLU A 164 -17.87 8.87 31.20
N ARG A 165 -18.32 8.96 32.47
CA ARG A 165 -19.38 8.09 32.98
C ARG A 165 -20.73 8.51 32.37
N SER A 166 -21.24 7.77 31.41
CA SER A 166 -22.46 8.07 30.68
C SER A 166 -23.17 6.79 30.20
N LYS A 167 -24.48 6.89 29.88
CA LYS A 167 -25.22 5.79 29.25
C LYS A 167 -24.58 5.33 27.95
N TYR A 168 -23.95 6.23 27.22
CA TYR A 168 -23.29 5.95 25.95
C TYR A 168 -22.02 5.10 26.09
N ALA A 169 -21.26 5.33 27.17
CA ALA A 169 -20.10 4.50 27.49
C ALA A 169 -20.52 3.06 27.82
N TRP A 170 -21.56 2.89 28.67
CA TRP A 170 -22.09 1.58 29.02
C TRP A 170 -22.70 0.84 27.82
N TYR A 171 -23.34 1.55 26.92
CA TYR A 171 -23.90 0.99 25.70
C TYR A 171 -22.84 0.27 24.85
N ARG A 172 -21.60 0.80 24.81
CA ARG A 172 -20.48 0.21 24.03
C ARG A 172 -20.03 -1.16 24.50
N ILE A 173 -20.26 -1.51 25.76
CA ILE A 173 -19.88 -2.80 26.35
C ILE A 173 -21.12 -3.63 26.78
N LYS A 174 -22.29 -3.28 26.26
CA LYS A 174 -23.54 -3.99 26.56
C LYS A 174 -23.47 -5.47 26.11
N ASP A 175 -22.84 -5.72 24.97
CA ASP A 175 -22.70 -7.05 24.43
C ASP A 175 -21.63 -7.84 25.21
N PRO A 176 -21.94 -9.09 25.66
CA PRO A 176 -21.00 -9.91 26.43
C PRO A 176 -19.71 -10.25 25.69
N GLN A 177 -19.73 -10.39 24.36
CA GLN A 177 -18.54 -10.71 23.58
C GLN A 177 -17.61 -9.50 23.52
N ILE A 178 -18.15 -8.30 23.32
CA ILE A 178 -17.39 -7.05 23.34
C ILE A 178 -16.81 -6.80 24.73
N LYS A 179 -17.60 -7.06 25.80
CA LYS A 179 -17.18 -6.88 27.18
C LYS A 179 -15.97 -7.75 27.54
N LYS A 180 -15.91 -9.00 27.06
CA LYS A 180 -14.79 -9.93 27.32
C LYS A 180 -13.44 -9.44 26.82
N VAL A 181 -13.41 -8.62 25.78
CA VAL A 181 -12.18 -8.08 25.17
C VAL A 181 -11.99 -6.59 25.42
N THR A 182 -12.76 -6.00 26.35
CA THR A 182 -12.72 -4.56 26.63
C THR A 182 -12.57 -4.31 28.12
N GLU A 183 -11.53 -3.56 28.49
CA GLU A 183 -11.42 -2.95 29.81
C GLU A 183 -11.75 -1.46 29.70
N MET A 184 -12.70 -0.98 30.51
CA MET A 184 -13.14 0.41 30.48
C MET A 184 -12.95 1.06 31.84
N ARG A 185 -12.45 2.29 31.83
CA ARG A 185 -12.37 3.17 32.99
C ARG A 185 -13.01 4.51 32.67
N PHE A 186 -13.38 5.22 33.73
CA PHE A 186 -14.11 6.49 33.62
C PHE A 186 -13.28 7.66 34.13
N LEU A 187 -13.24 8.73 33.34
CA LEU A 187 -12.60 9.98 33.69
C LEU A 187 -13.46 11.15 33.15
N GLU A 188 -14.01 11.96 34.05
CA GLU A 188 -15.01 13.00 33.69
C GLU A 188 -14.47 14.06 32.72
N VAL A 189 -13.18 14.34 32.74
CA VAL A 189 -12.57 15.29 31.80
C VAL A 189 -12.77 14.87 30.33
N MET A 190 -12.98 13.59 30.06
CA MET A 190 -13.22 13.07 28.70
C MET A 190 -14.50 13.64 28.08
N ARG A 191 -15.47 14.07 28.87
CA ARG A 191 -16.69 14.76 28.41
C ARG A 191 -16.39 16.02 27.58
N LYS A 192 -15.28 16.69 27.88
CA LYS A 192 -14.85 17.91 27.19
C LYS A 192 -14.07 17.65 25.91
N CYS A 193 -13.65 16.41 25.66
CA CYS A 193 -12.87 16.07 24.47
C CYS A 193 -13.70 16.28 23.18
N PRO A 194 -13.22 17.08 22.22
CA PRO A 194 -13.92 17.31 20.95
C PRO A 194 -13.70 16.18 19.95
N SER A 195 -12.80 15.27 20.25
CA SER A 195 -12.39 14.16 19.39
C SER A 195 -12.27 12.85 20.18
N VAL A 196 -12.17 11.75 19.46
CA VAL A 196 -11.77 10.46 20.03
C VAL A 196 -10.46 10.02 19.37
N THR A 197 -9.56 9.50 20.18
CA THR A 197 -8.26 9.00 19.75
C THR A 197 -8.20 7.48 19.91
N TRP A 198 -7.71 6.82 18.85
CA TRP A 198 -7.38 5.40 18.81
C TRP A 198 -5.88 5.24 18.65
N ILE A 199 -5.27 4.34 19.40
CA ILE A 199 -3.85 4.03 19.33
C ILE A 199 -3.71 2.52 19.17
N GLY A 200 -3.02 2.08 18.13
CA GLY A 200 -2.70 0.68 17.88
C GLY A 200 -1.32 0.54 17.24
N GLY A 201 -0.48 -0.38 17.70
CA GLY A 201 0.87 -0.53 17.17
C GLY A 201 1.61 0.81 17.05
N ASN A 202 2.12 1.15 15.90
CA ASN A 202 2.76 2.42 15.60
C ASN A 202 1.81 3.45 14.96
N GLN A 203 0.50 3.29 15.17
CA GLN A 203 -0.54 4.04 14.50
C GLN A 203 -1.39 4.82 15.51
N VAL A 204 -1.81 6.01 15.11
CA VAL A 204 -2.73 6.87 15.85
C VAL A 204 -3.82 7.35 14.90
N GLY A 205 -5.06 7.13 15.26
CA GLY A 205 -6.24 7.69 14.61
C GLY A 205 -6.92 8.71 15.51
N ILE A 206 -7.14 9.91 15.02
CA ILE A 206 -7.89 10.96 15.74
C ILE A 206 -9.10 11.32 14.89
N VAL A 207 -10.29 11.21 15.46
CA VAL A 207 -11.55 11.56 14.77
C VAL A 207 -12.21 12.75 15.44
N THR A 208 -12.43 13.81 14.68
CA THR A 208 -13.27 14.95 15.10
C THR A 208 -14.73 14.55 15.01
N LEU A 209 -15.54 15.00 15.96
CA LEU A 209 -16.92 14.55 16.13
C LEU A 209 -17.92 15.71 16.07
N ASP A 210 -17.46 16.87 15.62
CA ASP A 210 -18.30 18.06 15.51
C ASP A 210 -19.02 18.14 14.15
N LYS A 211 -19.06 19.26 13.47
CA LYS A 211 -19.86 19.50 12.26
C LYS A 211 -19.51 18.59 11.09
N GLU A 212 -18.23 18.29 10.92
CA GLU A 212 -17.74 17.41 9.87
C GLU A 212 -16.94 16.25 10.49
N LEU A 213 -17.24 15.03 10.01
CA LEU A 213 -16.53 13.83 10.44
C LEU A 213 -15.20 13.73 9.68
N VAL A 214 -14.11 14.05 10.35
CA VAL A 214 -12.76 13.98 9.79
C VAL A 214 -11.89 13.08 10.66
N GLY A 215 -11.21 12.13 10.03
CA GLY A 215 -10.20 11.28 10.64
C GLY A 215 -8.80 11.68 10.21
N VAL A 216 -7.89 11.80 11.15
CA VAL A 216 -6.45 11.95 10.91
C VAL A 216 -5.77 10.64 11.28
N HIS A 217 -5.14 9.97 10.33
CA HIS A 217 -4.38 8.75 10.56
C HIS A 217 -2.88 9.04 10.46
N ILE A 218 -2.17 8.74 11.52
CA ILE A 218 -0.72 8.97 11.63
C ILE A 218 -0.05 7.62 11.86
N VAL A 219 0.89 7.26 11.01
CA VAL A 219 1.75 6.08 11.18
C VAL A 219 3.15 6.58 11.51
N ASN A 220 3.50 6.51 12.79
CA ASN A 220 4.81 6.91 13.30
C ASN A 220 4.99 6.36 14.73
N PRO A 221 6.09 5.65 15.04
CA PRO A 221 6.31 5.03 16.35
C PRO A 221 6.46 6.05 17.48
N GLU A 222 7.11 7.18 17.25
CA GLU A 222 7.35 8.21 18.27
C GLU A 222 6.05 8.93 18.66
N ILE A 223 5.22 9.28 17.68
CA ILE A 223 3.91 9.88 17.92
C ILE A 223 3.00 8.87 18.64
N ALA A 224 2.97 7.62 18.20
CA ALA A 224 2.19 6.57 18.86
C ALA A 224 2.65 6.37 20.31
N GLN A 225 3.95 6.37 20.57
CA GLN A 225 4.51 6.26 21.91
C GLN A 225 4.11 7.46 22.78
N THR A 226 4.18 8.67 22.26
CA THR A 226 3.74 9.88 22.97
C THR A 226 2.26 9.78 23.37
N GLN A 227 1.40 9.35 22.44
CA GLN A 227 -0.02 9.17 22.71
C GLN A 227 -0.30 8.04 23.71
N ARG A 228 0.52 6.96 23.73
CA ARG A 228 0.44 5.91 24.78
C ARG A 228 0.77 6.48 26.15
N LEU A 229 1.81 7.26 26.28
CA LEU A 229 2.18 7.89 27.55
C LEU A 229 1.05 8.78 28.07
N ALA A 230 0.41 9.56 27.21
CA ALA A 230 -0.75 10.35 27.56
C ALA A 230 -1.93 9.46 28.01
N PHE A 231 -2.23 8.40 27.26
CA PHE A 231 -3.25 7.42 27.62
C PHE A 231 -2.98 6.81 28.99
N GLU A 232 -1.77 6.33 29.27
CA GLU A 232 -1.42 5.71 30.56
C GLU A 232 -1.53 6.71 31.73
N SER A 233 -1.22 7.98 31.51
CA SER A 233 -1.43 9.02 32.50
C SER A 233 -2.92 9.19 32.84
N PHE A 234 -3.80 9.23 31.84
CA PHE A 234 -5.26 9.26 32.04
C PHE A 234 -5.77 7.96 32.68
N TRP A 235 -5.23 6.81 32.26
CA TRP A 235 -5.61 5.50 32.78
C TRP A 235 -5.39 5.36 34.28
N LYS A 236 -4.28 5.90 34.80
CA LYS A 236 -3.98 5.93 36.23
C LYS A 236 -4.96 6.77 37.04
N GLN A 237 -5.49 7.83 36.45
CA GLN A 237 -6.46 8.74 37.10
C GLN A 237 -7.89 8.24 36.95
N ALA A 238 -8.18 7.41 35.96
CA ALA A 238 -9.50 6.91 35.67
C ALA A 238 -9.94 5.83 36.65
N LYS A 239 -11.23 5.88 37.07
CA LYS A 239 -11.86 4.91 38.01
C LYS A 239 -12.61 3.83 37.22
N LYS A 240 -12.73 2.64 37.83
CA LYS A 240 -13.57 1.55 37.28
C LYS A 240 -15.05 1.86 37.35
#